data_8dbc4dfbe0c3132cc6fd72f67fdc8c9e
#
_entry.id   8dbc4dfbe0c3132cc6fd72f67fdc8c9e
#
_cell.length_a   1.000
_cell.length_b   1.000
_cell.length_c   1.000
_cell.angle_alpha   90.00
_cell.angle_beta   90.00
_cell.angle_gamma   90.00
#
_symmetry.space_group_name_H-M   'P 1'
#
loop_
_entity.id
_entity.type
_entity.pdbx_description
1 polymer ?
#
loop_
_entity_poly.entity_id
_entity_poly.type
_entity_poly.pdbx_seq_one_letter_code
_entity_poly.pdbx_strand_id
1 'polypeptide(L)'
;MSGEVAPARFGEAWSASLARAPEDELEAWLRLAHEACDEADAIAASTFRRDLQISTKPDRTLVTQADTAIERAIRARISATYPDHGLVGEEYGVEAGSAATRWYIDPIDGTHNFVRGVPLFGTLLAVEREGELQAAVLSAPALRERWWARRGGGAWARGGAGDEVPRRIRVSRVAAIEDAQVLYGSGREIAASGRAPGFDALLDAAWRERGFGDFWGYALLAEGAAEAMVEVGLSSWDAAAPTVLIEEAGGRVSDFDGNRAIDAGTFVATNGLLHDEVLGRLRGP
;
A
#
# COMPACT_ATOMS: atom_id res chain seq x y z
N MET A 1 -33.81 -25.72 15.64
CA MET A 1 -32.37 -25.97 15.82
C MET A 1 -31.65 -25.17 14.71
N SER A 2 -31.32 -23.94 15.03
CA SER A 2 -30.59 -23.02 14.15
C SER A 2 -29.10 -23.36 14.27
N GLY A 3 -28.55 -23.99 13.23
CA GLY A 3 -27.13 -24.23 13.12
C GLY A 3 -26.41 -22.90 12.86
N GLU A 4 -25.70 -22.44 13.86
CA GLU A 4 -24.75 -21.35 13.76
C GLU A 4 -23.56 -21.82 12.89
N VAL A 5 -23.51 -21.34 11.63
CA VAL A 5 -22.34 -21.55 10.77
C VAL A 5 -21.25 -20.63 11.30
N ALA A 6 -20.20 -21.22 11.86
CA ALA A 6 -19.02 -20.48 12.28
C ALA A 6 -18.41 -19.73 11.07
N PRO A 7 -18.08 -18.43 11.19
CA PRO A 7 -17.50 -17.68 10.08
C PRO A 7 -16.14 -18.27 9.72
N ALA A 8 -15.96 -18.54 8.43
CA ALA A 8 -14.70 -19.04 7.90
C ALA A 8 -13.55 -18.04 8.21
N ARG A 9 -12.47 -18.53 8.82
CA ARG A 9 -11.25 -17.77 9.15
C ARG A 9 -10.35 -17.64 7.91
N PHE A 10 -10.81 -16.94 6.87
CA PHE A 10 -10.08 -16.85 5.60
C PHE A 10 -8.78 -16.01 5.70
N GLY A 11 -8.77 -14.94 6.48
CA GLY A 11 -7.60 -14.04 6.57
C GLY A 11 -6.41 -14.63 7.36
N GLU A 12 -6.67 -15.32 8.46
CA GLU A 12 -5.60 -15.92 9.30
C GLU A 12 -4.90 -17.11 8.62
N ALA A 13 -5.62 -17.86 7.79
CA ALA A 13 -5.05 -19.01 7.07
C ALA A 13 -4.18 -18.60 5.88
N TRP A 14 -4.48 -17.46 5.23
CA TRP A 14 -3.73 -16.95 4.09
C TRP A 14 -2.36 -16.43 4.51
N SER A 15 -2.29 -15.57 5.53
CA SER A 15 -1.03 -15.01 6.02
C SER A 15 -0.14 -16.03 6.76
N ALA A 16 -0.74 -17.05 7.39
CA ALA A 16 0.01 -18.09 8.10
C ALA A 16 0.77 -19.05 7.18
N SER A 17 0.46 -19.10 5.87
CA SER A 17 1.14 -19.96 4.89
C SER A 17 2.38 -19.33 4.26
N LEU A 18 2.59 -18.04 4.43
CA LEU A 18 3.72 -17.32 3.85
C LEU A 18 5.00 -17.50 4.70
N ALA A 19 6.14 -17.66 4.02
CA ALA A 19 7.44 -17.73 4.69
C ALA A 19 7.68 -16.45 5.51
N ARG A 20 8.13 -16.62 6.75
CA ARG A 20 8.32 -15.53 7.70
C ARG A 20 9.76 -15.48 8.17
N ALA A 21 10.34 -14.27 8.16
CA ALA A 21 11.66 -14.03 8.74
C ALA A 21 11.64 -14.17 10.29
N PRO A 22 12.80 -14.37 10.93
CA PRO A 22 12.91 -14.35 12.38
C PRO A 22 12.35 -13.06 12.99
N GLU A 23 11.78 -13.15 14.19
CA GLU A 23 11.07 -12.05 14.87
C GLU A 23 11.99 -10.85 15.13
N ASP A 24 13.21 -11.08 15.55
CA ASP A 24 14.22 -10.05 15.80
C ASP A 24 14.62 -9.29 14.52
N GLU A 25 14.71 -9.97 13.38
CA GLU A 25 14.93 -9.34 12.09
C GLU A 25 13.74 -8.47 11.68
N LEU A 26 12.50 -9.00 11.82
CA LEU A 26 11.28 -8.26 11.51
C LEU A 26 11.16 -6.96 12.33
N GLU A 27 11.47 -7.04 13.61
CA GLU A 27 11.46 -5.87 14.50
C GLU A 27 12.56 -4.87 14.15
N ALA A 28 13.75 -5.35 13.78
CA ALA A 28 14.86 -4.50 13.36
C ALA A 28 14.55 -3.76 12.05
N TRP A 29 13.99 -4.46 11.07
CA TRP A 29 13.57 -3.84 9.80
C TRP A 29 12.45 -2.83 10.00
N LEU A 30 11.43 -3.18 10.79
CA LEU A 30 10.33 -2.26 11.06
C LEU A 30 10.81 -1.00 11.78
N ARG A 31 11.71 -1.13 12.77
CA ARG A 31 12.31 0.02 13.44
C ARG A 31 13.08 0.92 12.47
N LEU A 32 13.93 0.34 11.61
CA LEU A 32 14.67 1.09 10.60
C LEU A 32 13.72 1.80 9.63
N ALA A 33 12.63 1.13 9.20
CA ALA A 33 11.61 1.72 8.34
C ALA A 33 10.93 2.93 9.00
N HIS A 34 10.60 2.85 10.29
CA HIS A 34 10.05 3.98 11.04
C HIS A 34 11.03 5.17 11.11
N GLU A 35 12.29 4.89 11.42
CA GLU A 35 13.33 5.93 11.47
C GLU A 35 13.56 6.58 10.10
N ALA A 36 13.52 5.79 9.02
CA ALA A 36 13.62 6.29 7.66
C ALA A 36 12.41 7.16 7.28
N CYS A 37 11.21 6.75 7.68
CA CYS A 37 10.00 7.56 7.49
C CYS A 37 10.03 8.85 8.32
N ASP A 38 10.61 8.87 9.51
CA ASP A 38 10.75 10.11 10.30
C ASP A 38 11.60 11.16 9.55
N GLU A 39 12.67 10.72 8.89
CA GLU A 39 13.51 11.58 8.06
C GLU A 39 12.78 12.03 6.77
N ALA A 40 12.06 11.10 6.10
CA ALA A 40 11.24 11.39 4.94
C ALA A 40 10.15 12.41 5.26
N ASP A 41 9.42 12.24 6.36
CA ASP A 41 8.38 13.14 6.83
C ASP A 41 8.90 14.55 7.07
N ALA A 42 10.10 14.68 7.65
CA ALA A 42 10.75 15.99 7.88
C ALA A 42 11.10 16.69 6.55
N ILE A 43 11.63 15.95 5.56
CA ILE A 43 11.94 16.48 4.23
C ILE A 43 10.65 16.90 3.52
N ALA A 44 9.64 16.03 3.48
CA ALA A 44 8.34 16.32 2.86
C ALA A 44 7.68 17.55 3.49
N ALA A 45 7.60 17.61 4.83
CA ALA A 45 7.01 18.74 5.54
C ALA A 45 7.75 20.07 5.30
N SER A 46 9.06 20.04 5.10
CA SER A 46 9.87 21.22 4.83
C SER A 46 9.65 21.81 3.45
N THR A 47 9.17 20.98 2.48
CA THR A 47 9.00 21.34 1.08
C THR A 47 7.53 21.46 0.63
N PHE A 48 6.61 20.78 1.30
CA PHE A 48 5.18 20.81 0.99
C PHE A 48 4.61 22.22 0.99
N ARG A 49 3.91 22.61 -0.09
CA ARG A 49 3.36 23.96 -0.30
C ARG A 49 4.42 25.07 -0.29
N ARG A 50 5.64 24.75 -0.71
CA ARG A 50 6.74 25.70 -0.92
C ARG A 50 7.09 25.76 -2.39
N ASP A 51 8.13 26.52 -2.71
CA ASP A 51 8.66 26.57 -4.09
C ASP A 51 9.29 25.22 -4.46
N LEU A 52 8.58 24.45 -5.28
CA LEU A 52 9.01 23.14 -5.75
C LEU A 52 9.73 23.26 -7.09
N GLN A 53 10.85 22.56 -7.20
CA GLN A 53 11.46 22.26 -8.49
C GLN A 53 10.79 21.00 -9.03
N ILE A 54 9.95 21.15 -10.04
CA ILE A 54 9.16 20.08 -10.63
C ILE A 54 9.76 19.72 -11.98
N SER A 55 9.97 18.42 -12.19
CA SER A 55 10.35 17.85 -13.49
C SER A 55 9.31 16.82 -13.93
N THR A 56 9.26 16.56 -15.23
CA THR A 56 8.38 15.54 -15.81
C THR A 56 9.25 14.40 -16.31
N LYS A 57 8.97 13.18 -15.85
CA LYS A 57 9.65 11.96 -16.30
C LYS A 57 9.22 11.61 -17.75
N PRO A 58 9.95 10.73 -18.46
CA PRO A 58 9.60 10.30 -19.83
C PRO A 58 8.19 9.68 -19.95
N ASP A 59 7.70 9.03 -18.92
CA ASP A 59 6.37 8.45 -18.81
C ASP A 59 5.27 9.46 -18.47
N ARG A 60 5.64 10.75 -18.34
CA ARG A 60 4.80 11.90 -17.97
C ARG A 60 4.40 11.97 -16.49
N THR A 61 4.93 11.13 -15.63
CA THR A 61 4.79 11.31 -14.19
C THR A 61 5.63 12.49 -13.71
N LEU A 62 5.27 13.07 -12.56
CA LEU A 62 5.98 14.20 -11.97
C LEU A 62 7.01 13.69 -10.96
N VAL A 63 8.10 14.45 -10.85
CA VAL A 63 9.09 14.29 -9.79
C VAL A 63 9.48 15.66 -9.27
N THR A 64 9.69 15.75 -7.96
CA THR A 64 10.19 16.97 -7.31
C THR A 64 11.56 16.73 -6.68
N GLN A 65 12.22 17.81 -6.25
CA GLN A 65 13.44 17.68 -5.45
C GLN A 65 13.20 16.97 -4.12
N ALA A 66 11.94 16.94 -3.62
CA ALA A 66 11.60 16.23 -2.40
C ALA A 66 11.66 14.71 -2.61
N ASP A 67 11.08 14.20 -3.68
CA ASP A 67 11.10 12.77 -4.03
C ASP A 67 12.54 12.25 -4.05
N THR A 68 13.41 12.92 -4.81
CA THR A 68 14.81 12.52 -4.93
C THR A 68 15.59 12.67 -3.63
N ALA A 69 15.30 13.68 -2.80
CA ALA A 69 15.95 13.88 -1.51
C ALA A 69 15.53 12.82 -0.50
N ILE A 70 14.25 12.48 -0.45
CA ILE A 70 13.69 11.45 0.43
C ILE A 70 14.26 10.08 0.07
N GLU A 71 14.20 9.68 -1.19
CA GLU A 71 14.71 8.37 -1.58
C GLU A 71 16.21 8.24 -1.31
N ARG A 72 16.99 9.30 -1.56
CA ARG A 72 18.43 9.32 -1.24
C ARG A 72 18.69 9.13 0.26
N ALA A 73 17.94 9.80 1.12
CA ALA A 73 18.08 9.69 2.56
C ALA A 73 17.74 8.27 3.05
N ILE A 74 16.63 7.70 2.56
CA ILE A 74 16.20 6.33 2.88
C ILE A 74 17.27 5.32 2.44
N ARG A 75 17.74 5.42 1.20
CA ARG A 75 18.81 4.53 0.66
C ARG A 75 20.09 4.61 1.51
N ALA A 76 20.52 5.81 1.85
CA ALA A 76 21.72 6.00 2.67
C ALA A 76 21.58 5.34 4.05
N ARG A 77 20.40 5.46 4.69
CA ARG A 77 20.12 4.85 5.99
C ARG A 77 20.08 3.31 5.91
N ILE A 78 19.43 2.76 4.89
CA ILE A 78 19.37 1.31 4.69
C ILE A 78 20.76 0.76 4.41
N SER A 79 21.52 1.35 3.48
CA SER A 79 22.86 0.88 3.11
C SER A 79 23.89 1.00 4.25
N ALA A 80 23.71 1.99 5.14
CA ALA A 80 24.57 2.12 6.34
C ALA A 80 24.32 0.99 7.35
N THR A 81 23.10 0.45 7.43
CA THR A 81 22.73 -0.59 8.39
C THR A 81 22.82 -1.99 7.76
N TYR A 82 22.41 -2.11 6.51
CA TYR A 82 22.34 -3.37 5.74
C TYR A 82 22.99 -3.19 4.36
N PRO A 83 24.32 -3.14 4.28
CA PRO A 83 25.03 -2.84 3.02
C PRO A 83 24.86 -3.92 1.94
N ASP A 84 24.41 -5.12 2.33
CA ASP A 84 24.21 -6.25 1.41
C ASP A 84 22.76 -6.36 0.90
N HIS A 85 21.80 -5.55 1.43
CA HIS A 85 20.43 -5.59 0.98
C HIS A 85 20.25 -4.90 -0.38
N GLY A 86 19.35 -5.43 -1.22
CA GLY A 86 18.93 -4.78 -2.45
C GLY A 86 17.96 -3.61 -2.20
N LEU A 87 17.96 -2.64 -3.11
CA LEU A 87 17.07 -1.49 -3.07
C LEU A 87 16.33 -1.37 -4.40
N VAL A 88 15.02 -1.20 -4.34
CA VAL A 88 14.13 -0.95 -5.49
C VAL A 88 13.36 0.32 -5.19
N GLY A 89 13.64 1.39 -5.91
CA GLY A 89 13.01 2.68 -5.67
C GLY A 89 12.54 3.34 -6.95
N GLU A 90 11.60 4.26 -6.80
CA GLU A 90 10.97 4.95 -7.91
C GLU A 90 11.95 5.87 -8.66
N GLU A 91 12.80 6.60 -7.93
CA GLU A 91 13.61 7.68 -8.50
C GLU A 91 15.01 7.22 -8.93
N TYR A 92 15.61 6.30 -8.18
CA TYR A 92 16.96 5.81 -8.46
C TYR A 92 16.99 4.36 -9.00
N GLY A 93 15.79 3.74 -9.19
CA GLY A 93 15.68 2.41 -9.75
C GLY A 93 16.23 1.30 -8.86
N VAL A 94 16.75 0.25 -9.47
CA VAL A 94 17.19 -0.97 -8.80
C VAL A 94 18.67 -0.94 -8.52
N GLU A 95 19.04 -1.17 -7.26
CA GLU A 95 20.40 -1.49 -6.80
C GLU A 95 20.40 -2.93 -6.28
N ALA A 96 21.12 -3.79 -6.95
CA ALA A 96 21.17 -5.20 -6.58
C ALA A 96 22.03 -5.39 -5.31
N GLY A 97 21.45 -6.03 -4.29
CA GLY A 97 22.20 -6.50 -3.13
C GLY A 97 22.74 -7.92 -3.33
N SER A 98 23.62 -8.35 -2.44
CA SER A 98 24.09 -9.74 -2.37
C SER A 98 23.24 -10.62 -1.44
N ALA A 99 22.47 -10.02 -0.53
CA ALA A 99 21.52 -10.71 0.33
C ALA A 99 20.21 -11.04 -0.41
N ALA A 100 19.49 -12.04 0.09
CA ALA A 100 18.14 -12.38 -0.39
C ALA A 100 17.06 -11.41 0.10
N THR A 101 17.46 -10.27 0.66
CA THR A 101 16.59 -9.23 1.23
C THR A 101 16.67 -7.97 0.40
N ARG A 102 15.52 -7.36 0.09
CA ARG A 102 15.44 -6.09 -0.63
C ARG A 102 14.39 -5.17 -0.02
N TRP A 103 14.55 -3.87 -0.28
CA TRP A 103 13.62 -2.83 0.14
C TRP A 103 12.96 -2.21 -1.07
N TYR A 104 11.66 -1.98 -0.97
CA TYR A 104 10.88 -1.21 -1.92
C TYR A 104 10.65 0.17 -1.34
N ILE A 105 10.86 1.20 -2.15
CA ILE A 105 10.87 2.61 -1.71
C ILE A 105 10.05 3.43 -2.70
N ASP A 106 8.92 3.94 -2.26
CA ASP A 106 8.26 5.06 -2.89
C ASP A 106 8.44 6.29 -1.99
N PRO A 107 9.22 7.29 -2.42
CA PRO A 107 9.50 8.46 -1.60
C PRO A 107 8.28 9.32 -1.35
N ILE A 108 7.44 9.53 -2.37
CA ILE A 108 6.20 10.32 -2.29
C ILE A 108 5.14 9.68 -3.19
N ASP A 109 4.44 8.69 -2.68
CA ASP A 109 3.21 8.23 -3.31
C ASP A 109 2.18 9.36 -3.31
N GLY A 110 1.57 9.61 -4.47
CA GLY A 110 0.72 10.77 -4.68
C GLY A 110 1.50 12.05 -5.01
N THR A 111 2.59 12.01 -5.79
CA THR A 111 3.39 13.18 -6.20
C THR A 111 2.54 14.27 -6.85
N HIS A 112 1.50 13.91 -7.63
CA HIS A 112 0.57 14.88 -8.19
C HIS A 112 -0.19 15.67 -7.11
N ASN A 113 -0.59 15.01 -6.03
CA ASN A 113 -1.21 15.65 -4.88
C ASN A 113 -0.22 16.57 -4.16
N PHE A 114 1.01 16.08 -3.95
CA PHE A 114 2.08 16.86 -3.33
C PHE A 114 2.33 18.17 -4.07
N VAL A 115 2.52 18.10 -5.38
CA VAL A 115 2.75 19.27 -6.25
C VAL A 115 1.58 20.27 -6.20
N ARG A 116 0.35 19.76 -6.11
CA ARG A 116 -0.85 20.60 -6.04
C ARG A 116 -1.18 21.12 -4.64
N GLY A 117 -0.39 20.74 -3.62
CA GLY A 117 -0.65 21.13 -2.24
C GLY A 117 -1.85 20.42 -1.63
N VAL A 118 -2.28 19.28 -2.18
CA VAL A 118 -3.27 18.40 -1.59
C VAL A 118 -2.59 17.52 -0.53
N PRO A 119 -3.09 17.43 0.72
CA PRO A 119 -2.38 16.76 1.81
C PRO A 119 -2.50 15.22 1.79
N LEU A 120 -2.79 14.63 0.63
CA LEU A 120 -2.92 13.19 0.41
C LEU A 120 -1.70 12.69 -0.35
N PHE A 121 -0.63 12.49 0.36
CA PHE A 121 0.63 11.91 -0.12
C PHE A 121 1.34 11.22 1.03
N GLY A 122 2.20 10.25 0.72
CA GLY A 122 2.90 9.49 1.76
C GLY A 122 4.18 8.85 1.25
N THR A 123 5.04 8.43 2.18
CA THR A 123 6.22 7.60 1.89
C THR A 123 5.87 6.14 2.14
N LEU A 124 6.17 5.27 1.18
CA LEU A 124 5.94 3.83 1.28
C LEU A 124 7.26 3.09 1.37
N LEU A 125 7.41 2.27 2.39
CA LEU A 125 8.55 1.36 2.56
C LEU A 125 8.06 -0.06 2.78
N ALA A 126 8.68 -1.03 2.09
CA ALA A 126 8.46 -2.44 2.35
C ALA A 126 9.76 -3.22 2.29
N VAL A 127 9.80 -4.33 3.01
CA VAL A 127 10.93 -5.27 3.05
C VAL A 127 10.46 -6.62 2.53
N GLU A 128 11.22 -7.16 1.58
CA GLU A 128 11.06 -8.51 1.06
C GLU A 128 12.28 -9.34 1.44
N ARG A 129 12.06 -10.61 1.77
CA ARG A 129 13.11 -11.61 1.93
C ARG A 129 12.72 -12.89 1.21
N GLU A 130 13.62 -13.40 0.38
CA GLU A 130 13.42 -14.66 -0.36
C GLU A 130 12.11 -14.68 -1.21
N GLY A 131 11.75 -13.53 -1.78
CA GLY A 131 10.53 -13.39 -2.59
C GLY A 131 9.24 -13.13 -1.80
N GLU A 132 9.31 -13.06 -0.46
CA GLU A 132 8.15 -12.81 0.39
C GLU A 132 8.26 -11.46 1.11
N LEU A 133 7.23 -10.64 0.99
CA LEU A 133 7.12 -9.37 1.70
C LEU A 133 6.94 -9.60 3.20
N GLN A 134 7.74 -8.93 4.02
CA GLN A 134 7.89 -9.21 5.45
C GLN A 134 7.37 -8.10 6.36
N ALA A 135 7.67 -6.84 6.03
CA ALA A 135 7.28 -5.70 6.83
C ALA A 135 7.05 -4.48 5.93
N ALA A 136 6.22 -3.54 6.40
CA ALA A 136 5.94 -2.31 5.68
C ALA A 136 5.59 -1.16 6.62
N VAL A 137 5.87 0.06 6.15
CA VAL A 137 5.43 1.33 6.75
C VAL A 137 4.88 2.23 5.65
N LEU A 138 3.73 2.84 5.90
CA LEU A 138 3.14 3.92 5.13
C LEU A 138 3.10 5.15 6.04
N SER A 139 3.73 6.26 5.65
CA SER A 139 3.78 7.48 6.46
C SER A 139 3.21 8.67 5.71
N ALA A 140 2.19 9.30 6.25
CA ALA A 140 1.49 10.44 5.67
C ALA A 140 1.64 11.69 6.57
N PRO A 141 2.74 12.45 6.44
CA PRO A 141 3.07 13.53 7.38
C PRO A 141 2.05 14.66 7.39
N ALA A 142 1.42 14.96 6.26
CA ALA A 142 0.40 15.99 6.17
C ALA A 142 -0.90 15.63 6.88
N LEU A 143 -1.22 14.34 7.01
CA LEU A 143 -2.33 13.80 7.79
C LEU A 143 -1.93 13.57 9.26
N ARG A 144 -0.63 13.52 9.56
CA ARG A 144 -0.06 13.08 10.84
C ARG A 144 -0.45 11.65 11.16
N GLU A 145 -0.48 10.80 10.15
CA GLU A 145 -0.86 9.39 10.25
C GLU A 145 0.25 8.51 9.73
N ARG A 146 0.38 7.34 10.36
CA ARG A 146 1.31 6.30 9.95
C ARG A 146 0.70 4.93 10.19
N TRP A 147 0.80 4.07 9.19
CA TRP A 147 0.37 2.68 9.22
C TRP A 147 1.57 1.77 9.05
N TRP A 148 1.56 0.63 9.70
CA TRP A 148 2.63 -0.35 9.54
C TRP A 148 2.13 -1.76 9.83
N ALA A 149 2.85 -2.72 9.30
CA ALA A 149 2.62 -4.13 9.54
C ALA A 149 3.92 -4.93 9.44
N ARG A 150 3.94 -6.08 10.07
CA ARG A 150 4.95 -7.12 9.87
C ARG A 150 4.30 -8.49 9.90
N ARG A 151 4.89 -9.46 9.24
CA ARG A 151 4.34 -10.81 9.14
C ARG A 151 4.10 -11.42 10.51
N GLY A 152 2.83 -11.82 10.75
CA GLY A 152 2.34 -12.39 12.00
C GLY A 152 2.23 -11.40 13.16
N GLY A 153 2.52 -10.10 12.93
CA GLY A 153 2.38 -9.05 13.95
C GLY A 153 1.07 -8.28 13.87
N GLY A 154 0.31 -8.48 12.77
CA GLY A 154 -0.88 -7.71 12.46
C GLY A 154 -0.56 -6.30 11.97
N ALA A 155 -1.60 -5.58 11.56
CA ALA A 155 -1.53 -4.22 11.09
C ALA A 155 -1.87 -3.21 12.19
N TRP A 156 -1.20 -2.08 12.17
CA TRP A 156 -1.27 -1.03 13.19
C TRP A 156 -1.32 0.34 12.53
N ALA A 157 -1.93 1.30 13.22
CA ALA A 157 -1.94 2.70 12.84
C ALA A 157 -1.70 3.61 14.05
N ARG A 158 -1.16 4.80 13.80
CA ARG A 158 -0.99 5.87 14.79
C ARG A 158 -1.26 7.22 14.12
N GLY A 159 -1.84 8.15 14.88
CA GLY A 159 -2.08 9.52 14.43
C GLY A 159 -3.54 9.78 14.06
N GLY A 160 -3.76 10.86 13.30
CA GLY A 160 -5.09 11.37 13.00
C GLY A 160 -5.62 12.31 14.08
N ALA A 161 -6.91 12.33 14.30
CA ALA A 161 -7.61 13.32 15.13
C ALA A 161 -7.28 13.31 16.64
N GLY A 162 -6.12 12.81 17.05
CA GLY A 162 -5.63 12.95 18.43
C GLY A 162 -5.09 11.68 19.06
N ASP A 163 -4.81 10.66 18.29
CA ASP A 163 -4.35 9.40 18.86
C ASP A 163 -2.85 9.17 18.57
N GLU A 164 -2.00 9.57 19.55
CA GLU A 164 -0.56 9.29 19.55
C GLU A 164 -0.27 7.81 19.90
N VAL A 165 -1.28 7.07 20.40
CA VAL A 165 -1.13 5.67 20.82
C VAL A 165 -1.36 4.75 19.63
N PRO A 166 -0.43 3.81 19.35
CA PRO A 166 -0.65 2.80 18.32
C PRO A 166 -1.92 1.99 18.55
N ARG A 167 -2.75 1.87 17.52
CA ARG A 167 -3.96 1.04 17.55
C ARG A 167 -3.84 -0.09 16.51
N ARG A 168 -4.29 -1.26 16.88
CA ARG A 168 -4.41 -2.38 15.93
C ARG A 168 -5.57 -2.12 14.98
N ILE A 169 -5.33 -2.28 13.69
CA ILE A 169 -6.35 -2.09 12.65
C ILE A 169 -6.71 -3.43 11.99
N ARG A 170 -7.90 -3.48 11.41
CA ARG A 170 -8.41 -4.64 10.68
C ARG A 170 -9.37 -4.19 9.59
N VAL A 171 -9.40 -4.94 8.52
CA VAL A 171 -10.40 -4.78 7.45
C VAL A 171 -11.82 -4.98 7.97
N SER A 172 -12.81 -4.50 7.23
CA SER A 172 -14.23 -4.60 7.57
C SER A 172 -14.75 -6.04 7.51
N ARG A 173 -15.99 -6.24 8.01
CA ARG A 173 -16.71 -7.51 7.94
C ARG A 173 -17.91 -7.46 6.99
N VAL A 174 -18.01 -6.45 6.17
CA VAL A 174 -19.06 -6.35 5.14
C VAL A 174 -18.87 -7.51 4.16
N ALA A 175 -19.92 -8.28 3.93
CA ALA A 175 -19.88 -9.52 3.15
C ALA A 175 -20.80 -9.49 1.90
N ALA A 176 -21.46 -8.36 1.66
CA ALA A 176 -22.32 -8.16 0.51
C ALA A 176 -21.86 -6.92 -0.26
N ILE A 177 -21.80 -7.02 -1.59
CA ILE A 177 -21.28 -5.92 -2.43
C ILE A 177 -22.20 -4.69 -2.40
N GLU A 178 -23.50 -4.88 -2.23
CA GLU A 178 -24.50 -3.84 -2.08
C GLU A 178 -24.37 -3.00 -0.81
N ASP A 179 -23.57 -3.45 0.15
CA ASP A 179 -23.23 -2.72 1.38
C ASP A 179 -21.78 -2.18 1.34
N ALA A 180 -21.04 -2.48 0.28
CA ALA A 180 -19.62 -2.16 0.19
C ALA A 180 -19.33 -0.74 -0.31
N GLN A 181 -18.28 -0.12 0.25
CA GLN A 181 -17.63 1.04 -0.34
C GLN A 181 -16.44 0.58 -1.19
N VAL A 182 -16.46 0.95 -2.48
CA VAL A 182 -15.38 0.67 -3.42
C VAL A 182 -14.53 1.93 -3.63
N LEU A 183 -13.23 1.79 -3.48
CA LEU A 183 -12.25 2.83 -3.76
C LEU A 183 -11.49 2.53 -5.06
N TYR A 184 -10.99 3.56 -5.70
CA TYR A 184 -10.18 3.42 -6.91
C TYR A 184 -9.24 4.62 -7.11
N GLY A 185 -8.17 4.42 -7.85
CA GLY A 185 -7.25 5.47 -8.25
C GLY A 185 -7.83 6.29 -9.39
N SER A 186 -7.59 5.87 -10.62
CA SER A 186 -8.06 6.56 -11.83
C SER A 186 -9.06 5.71 -12.62
N GLY A 187 -10.34 6.09 -12.59
CA GLY A 187 -11.37 5.44 -13.41
C GLY A 187 -11.06 5.49 -14.90
N ARG A 188 -10.37 6.56 -15.36
CA ARG A 188 -9.94 6.69 -16.76
C ARG A 188 -8.87 5.66 -17.12
N GLU A 189 -7.92 5.41 -16.26
CA GLU A 189 -6.84 4.44 -16.49
C GLU A 189 -7.38 3.01 -16.40
N ILE A 190 -8.29 2.73 -15.46
CA ILE A 190 -9.00 1.45 -15.38
C ILE A 190 -9.78 1.21 -16.68
N ALA A 191 -10.47 2.23 -17.20
CA ALA A 191 -11.18 2.11 -18.47
C ALA A 191 -10.21 1.86 -19.64
N ALA A 192 -9.06 2.54 -19.67
CA ALA A 192 -8.03 2.38 -20.71
C ALA A 192 -7.35 0.99 -20.65
N SER A 193 -7.37 0.29 -19.51
CA SER A 193 -6.88 -1.08 -19.36
C SER A 193 -7.80 -2.14 -20.01
N GLY A 194 -8.94 -1.72 -20.57
CA GLY A 194 -9.95 -2.60 -21.17
C GLY A 194 -10.94 -3.21 -20.18
N ARG A 195 -10.92 -2.77 -18.92
CA ARG A 195 -11.78 -3.29 -17.84
C ARG A 195 -12.99 -2.40 -17.55
N ALA A 196 -13.27 -1.38 -18.39
CA ALA A 196 -14.38 -0.44 -18.16
C ALA A 196 -15.73 -1.13 -17.88
N PRO A 197 -16.22 -2.10 -18.69
CA PRO A 197 -17.53 -2.69 -18.43
C PRO A 197 -17.61 -3.42 -17.09
N GLY A 198 -16.56 -4.14 -16.71
CA GLY A 198 -16.49 -4.85 -15.44
C GLY A 198 -16.36 -3.89 -14.25
N PHE A 199 -15.59 -2.84 -14.41
CA PHE A 199 -15.44 -1.79 -13.41
C PHE A 199 -16.76 -1.03 -13.18
N ASP A 200 -17.44 -0.61 -14.25
CA ASP A 200 -18.75 0.03 -14.15
C ASP A 200 -19.78 -0.89 -13.44
N ALA A 201 -19.80 -2.18 -13.79
CA ALA A 201 -20.67 -3.16 -13.14
C ALA A 201 -20.32 -3.39 -11.66
N LEU A 202 -19.06 -3.22 -11.26
CA LEU A 202 -18.66 -3.23 -9.85
C LEU A 202 -19.17 -2.01 -9.11
N LEU A 203 -19.02 -0.81 -9.69
CA LEU A 203 -19.48 0.44 -9.09
C LEU A 203 -21.01 0.51 -8.97
N ASP A 204 -21.73 0.05 -10.00
CA ASP A 204 -23.20 0.00 -10.02
C ASP A 204 -23.76 -0.96 -8.95
N ALA A 205 -23.02 -1.99 -8.60
CA ALA A 205 -23.43 -2.96 -7.57
C ALA A 205 -23.12 -2.51 -6.16
N ALA A 206 -22.12 -1.64 -5.97
CA ALA A 206 -21.66 -1.21 -4.66
C ALA A 206 -22.59 -0.16 -4.03
N TRP A 207 -22.67 -0.14 -2.70
CA TRP A 207 -23.38 0.91 -1.98
C TRP A 207 -22.83 2.30 -2.30
N ARG A 208 -21.51 2.42 -2.40
CA ARG A 208 -20.83 3.70 -2.59
C ARG A 208 -19.48 3.51 -3.26
N GLU A 209 -19.07 4.53 -4.03
CA GLU A 209 -17.76 4.57 -4.65
C GLU A 209 -17.04 5.90 -4.36
N ARG A 210 -15.71 5.88 -4.33
CA ARG A 210 -14.86 7.08 -4.18
C ARG A 210 -13.52 6.88 -4.89
N GLY A 211 -13.09 7.90 -5.62
CA GLY A 211 -11.75 8.00 -6.20
C GLY A 211 -10.72 8.47 -5.18
N PHE A 212 -10.53 7.71 -4.10
CA PHE A 212 -9.47 7.90 -3.11
C PHE A 212 -8.30 6.99 -3.47
N GLY A 213 -7.55 7.39 -4.49
CA GLY A 213 -6.41 6.67 -4.98
C GLY A 213 -5.19 6.75 -4.06
N ASP A 214 -4.10 6.29 -4.60
CA ASP A 214 -2.79 6.26 -3.96
C ASP A 214 -2.83 5.49 -2.62
N PHE A 215 -1.81 5.63 -1.79
CA PHE A 215 -1.66 4.95 -0.50
C PHE A 215 -2.88 5.06 0.43
N TRP A 216 -3.61 6.19 0.35
CA TRP A 216 -4.69 6.46 1.30
C TRP A 216 -5.89 5.54 1.11
N GLY A 217 -6.19 5.16 -0.13
CA GLY A 217 -7.21 4.15 -0.41
C GLY A 217 -6.92 2.82 0.29
N TYR A 218 -5.67 2.38 0.27
CA TYR A 218 -5.22 1.15 0.92
C TYR A 218 -5.23 1.26 2.44
N ALA A 219 -4.83 2.41 2.98
CA ALA A 219 -4.89 2.67 4.42
C ALA A 219 -6.34 2.62 4.94
N LEU A 220 -7.28 3.27 4.26
CA LEU A 220 -8.70 3.24 4.58
C LEU A 220 -9.27 1.81 4.56
N LEU A 221 -8.89 1.02 3.55
CA LEU A 221 -9.31 -0.38 3.47
C LEU A 221 -8.76 -1.20 4.64
N ALA A 222 -7.47 -1.05 4.95
CA ALA A 222 -6.85 -1.75 6.09
C ALA A 222 -7.48 -1.39 7.44
N GLU A 223 -8.04 -0.19 7.56
CA GLU A 223 -8.79 0.26 8.75
C GLU A 223 -10.27 -0.18 8.76
N GLY A 224 -10.74 -0.81 7.69
CA GLY A 224 -12.13 -1.25 7.56
C GLY A 224 -13.11 -0.15 7.18
N ALA A 225 -12.62 0.97 6.64
CA ALA A 225 -13.44 2.07 6.14
C ALA A 225 -13.90 1.88 4.67
N ALA A 226 -13.38 0.86 4.00
CA ALA A 226 -13.77 0.45 2.67
C ALA A 226 -13.58 -1.06 2.50
N GLU A 227 -14.20 -1.65 1.48
CA GLU A 227 -14.21 -3.09 1.24
C GLU A 227 -13.38 -3.51 0.04
N ALA A 228 -13.18 -2.62 -0.92
CA ALA A 228 -12.35 -2.87 -2.08
C ALA A 228 -11.61 -1.60 -2.53
N MET A 229 -10.40 -1.80 -3.04
CA MET A 229 -9.60 -0.80 -3.76
C MET A 229 -9.14 -1.41 -5.07
N VAL A 230 -9.36 -0.69 -6.18
CA VAL A 230 -9.01 -1.13 -7.54
C VAL A 230 -8.12 -0.09 -8.19
N GLU A 231 -6.96 -0.52 -8.68
CA GLU A 231 -6.00 0.40 -9.28
C GLU A 231 -5.22 -0.24 -10.44
N VAL A 232 -4.73 0.59 -11.33
CA VAL A 232 -3.88 0.20 -12.47
C VAL A 232 -2.71 1.18 -12.60
N GLY A 233 -1.67 0.77 -13.29
CA GLY A 233 -0.48 1.61 -13.52
C GLY A 233 0.53 1.58 -12.37
N LEU A 234 0.36 0.67 -11.41
CA LEU A 234 1.27 0.56 -10.27
C LEU A 234 2.57 -0.14 -10.63
N SER A 235 3.62 0.30 -9.99
CA SER A 235 4.91 -0.38 -9.91
C SER A 235 5.03 -1.18 -8.61
N SER A 236 6.11 -1.93 -8.46
CA SER A 236 6.32 -2.76 -7.26
C SER A 236 6.48 -1.94 -5.97
N TRP A 237 7.02 -0.72 -6.04
CA TRP A 237 7.17 0.17 -4.88
C TRP A 237 5.84 0.73 -4.39
N ASP A 238 4.83 0.90 -5.29
CA ASP A 238 3.47 1.34 -4.92
C ASP A 238 2.70 0.21 -4.23
N ALA A 239 2.86 -1.03 -4.71
CA ALA A 239 2.07 -2.19 -4.29
C ALA A 239 2.65 -2.94 -3.07
N ALA A 240 3.97 -2.90 -2.86
CA ALA A 240 4.62 -3.73 -1.85
C ALA A 240 4.18 -3.40 -0.42
N ALA A 241 4.16 -2.13 -0.03
CA ALA A 241 3.77 -1.73 1.32
C ALA A 241 2.28 -1.94 1.60
N PRO A 242 1.34 -1.56 0.70
CA PRO A 242 -0.07 -1.88 0.83
C PRO A 242 -0.34 -3.39 0.95
N THR A 243 0.40 -4.24 0.23
CA THR A 243 0.24 -5.70 0.31
C THR A 243 0.43 -6.21 1.74
N VAL A 244 1.55 -5.85 2.38
CA VAL A 244 1.81 -6.29 3.77
C VAL A 244 0.74 -5.75 4.72
N LEU A 245 0.41 -4.47 4.59
CA LEU A 245 -0.54 -3.81 5.48
C LEU A 245 -1.93 -4.48 5.42
N ILE A 246 -2.44 -4.70 4.21
CA ILE A 246 -3.77 -5.26 3.98
C ILE A 246 -3.84 -6.73 4.40
N GLU A 247 -2.83 -7.54 4.05
CA GLU A 247 -2.79 -8.95 4.43
C GLU A 247 -2.73 -9.12 5.96
N GLU A 248 -1.93 -8.31 6.65
CA GLU A 248 -1.82 -8.33 8.12
C GLU A 248 -3.05 -7.70 8.82
N ALA A 249 -3.82 -6.86 8.12
CA ALA A 249 -5.13 -6.40 8.58
C ALA A 249 -6.24 -7.46 8.38
N GLY A 250 -5.96 -8.56 7.68
CA GLY A 250 -6.88 -9.66 7.41
C GLY A 250 -7.58 -9.58 6.06
N GLY A 251 -7.14 -8.71 5.18
CA GLY A 251 -7.62 -8.56 3.80
C GLY A 251 -6.90 -9.48 2.80
N ARG A 252 -7.20 -9.29 1.53
CA ARG A 252 -6.59 -10.03 0.42
C ARG A 252 -6.23 -9.08 -0.71
N VAL A 253 -5.11 -9.37 -1.39
CA VAL A 253 -4.61 -8.62 -2.54
C VAL A 253 -4.31 -9.55 -3.71
N SER A 254 -4.48 -9.05 -4.93
CA SER A 254 -4.07 -9.72 -6.16
C SER A 254 -3.93 -8.72 -7.32
N ASP A 255 -3.39 -9.20 -8.44
CA ASP A 255 -3.62 -8.56 -9.73
C ASP A 255 -5.07 -8.81 -10.22
N PHE A 256 -5.43 -8.31 -11.40
CA PHE A 256 -6.76 -8.53 -11.98
C PHE A 256 -7.01 -9.97 -12.42
N ASP A 257 -5.98 -10.78 -12.54
CA ASP A 257 -6.08 -12.21 -12.86
C ASP A 257 -6.18 -13.11 -11.61
N GLY A 258 -6.04 -12.49 -10.43
CA GLY A 258 -6.14 -13.16 -9.14
C GLY A 258 -4.82 -13.72 -8.62
N ASN A 259 -3.68 -13.36 -9.24
CA ASN A 259 -2.36 -13.75 -8.76
C ASN A 259 -1.88 -12.76 -7.70
N ARG A 260 -1.20 -13.25 -6.69
CA ARG A 260 -0.54 -12.41 -5.69
C ARG A 260 0.77 -11.86 -6.28
N ALA A 261 0.69 -10.71 -6.92
CA ALA A 261 1.81 -10.04 -7.58
C ALA A 261 1.82 -8.54 -7.24
N ILE A 262 3.03 -7.96 -7.15
CA ILE A 262 3.24 -6.53 -6.90
C ILE A 262 3.77 -5.77 -8.12
N ASP A 263 4.06 -6.47 -9.20
CA ASP A 263 4.69 -5.96 -10.44
C ASP A 263 3.83 -6.17 -11.69
N ALA A 264 2.57 -6.57 -11.51
CA ALA A 264 1.63 -6.83 -12.61
C ALA A 264 1.04 -5.55 -13.23
N GLY A 265 1.26 -4.37 -12.64
CA GLY A 265 0.68 -3.11 -13.08
C GLY A 265 -0.81 -2.97 -12.83
N THR A 266 -1.46 -3.96 -12.23
CA THR A 266 -2.87 -3.96 -11.79
C THR A 266 -2.95 -4.46 -10.36
N PHE A 267 -3.85 -3.88 -9.56
CA PHE A 267 -3.95 -4.24 -8.16
C PHE A 267 -5.39 -4.17 -7.66
N VAL A 268 -5.83 -5.24 -7.01
CA VAL A 268 -7.10 -5.35 -6.29
C VAL A 268 -6.80 -5.70 -4.85
N ALA A 269 -7.21 -4.84 -3.95
CA ALA A 269 -7.17 -5.08 -2.53
C ALA A 269 -8.59 -5.13 -1.98
N THR A 270 -8.89 -6.04 -1.06
CA THR A 270 -10.22 -6.17 -0.47
C THR A 270 -10.16 -6.56 1.00
N ASN A 271 -11.31 -6.53 1.66
CA ASN A 271 -11.48 -7.07 3.01
C ASN A 271 -11.40 -8.62 3.07
N GLY A 272 -11.08 -9.28 1.96
CA GLY A 272 -10.97 -10.74 1.83
C GLY A 272 -12.30 -11.44 1.59
N LEU A 273 -13.40 -10.96 2.15
CA LEU A 273 -14.74 -11.55 1.97
C LEU A 273 -15.30 -11.33 0.57
N LEU A 274 -15.02 -10.18 -0.01
CA LEU A 274 -15.54 -9.78 -1.32
C LEU A 274 -14.55 -10.00 -2.48
N HIS A 275 -13.36 -10.55 -2.22
CA HIS A 275 -12.28 -10.59 -3.22
C HIS A 275 -12.66 -11.31 -4.51
N ASP A 276 -13.20 -12.51 -4.41
CA ASP A 276 -13.57 -13.30 -5.57
C ASP A 276 -14.73 -12.69 -6.34
N GLU A 277 -15.68 -12.05 -5.65
CA GLU A 277 -16.78 -11.32 -6.27
C GLU A 277 -16.29 -10.07 -7.03
N VAL A 278 -15.42 -9.27 -6.40
CA VAL A 278 -14.80 -8.09 -7.04
C VAL A 278 -14.04 -8.49 -8.29
N LEU A 279 -13.18 -9.53 -8.22
CA LEU A 279 -12.47 -10.04 -9.38
C LEU A 279 -13.41 -10.58 -10.47
N GLY A 280 -14.46 -11.30 -10.08
CA GLY A 280 -15.47 -11.81 -11.02
C GLY A 280 -16.13 -10.69 -11.81
N ARG A 281 -16.50 -9.58 -11.16
CA ARG A 281 -17.08 -8.40 -11.81
C ARG A 281 -16.09 -7.70 -12.72
N LEU A 282 -14.86 -7.45 -12.25
CA LEU A 282 -13.80 -6.80 -13.05
C LEU A 282 -13.45 -7.55 -14.33
N ARG A 283 -13.59 -8.87 -14.37
CA ARG A 283 -13.36 -9.68 -15.58
C ARG A 283 -14.47 -9.52 -16.62
N GLY A 284 -15.62 -9.02 -16.18
CA GLY A 284 -16.80 -8.89 -17.03
C GLY A 284 -17.53 -10.22 -17.25
N PRO A 285 -18.69 -10.16 -17.91
CA PRO A 285 -19.45 -11.36 -18.28
C PRO A 285 -18.73 -12.21 -19.35
#